data_3862231d5cb90c2ffbd8ac1bbdd7265d
#
_entry.id   3862231d5cb90c2ffbd8ac1bbdd7265d
#
_cell.length_a   1.000
_cell.length_b   1.000
_cell.length_c   1.000
_cell.angle_alpha   90.00
_cell.angle_beta   90.00
_cell.angle_gamma   90.00
#
_symmetry.space_group_name_H-M   'P 1'
#
loop_
_entity.id
_entity.type
_entity.pdbx_description
1 polymer ?
#
loop_
_entity_poly.entity_id
_entity_poly.type
_entity_poly.pdbx_seq_one_letter_code
_entity_poly.pdbx_strand_id
1 'polypeptide(L)'
;DLVNRGGESVQTLRLVHSLREHSVTVLGNHDLSLLAIAQRTEAEQRKVNPDLQRVLFAEDRDELLGWLQRQPLVYTDRQLGWLMVHAGLAPKWTTRAAEQHAREVERKLAGSGAQKLLRNMYGDHPAWSPRLAGTDRDRAIINVFTRMRYCSPRGRIAFEEKGPPGTQAPGLYPWFEVPGRVERDLKIVCGHWSTLGLFIGL
;
A
#
# COMPACT_ATOMS: atom_id res chain seq x y z
N ASP A 1 5.08 -0.51 -5.04
CA ASP A 1 6.24 -1.31 -4.56
C ASP A 1 7.47 -0.97 -5.39
N LEU A 2 8.45 -0.33 -4.77
CA LEU A 2 9.73 0.01 -5.38
C LEU A 2 10.83 -1.01 -5.00
N VAL A 3 10.58 -1.84 -4.00
CA VAL A 3 11.59 -2.71 -3.40
C VAL A 3 11.13 -4.17 -3.28
N ASN A 4 12.09 -5.04 -2.93
CA ASN A 4 11.89 -6.46 -2.56
C ASN A 4 11.46 -7.38 -3.72
N ARG A 5 11.48 -6.92 -4.96
CA ARG A 5 11.24 -7.71 -6.17
C ARG A 5 12.23 -7.27 -7.26
N GLY A 6 12.76 -8.19 -8.04
CA GLY A 6 13.69 -7.87 -9.13
C GLY A 6 15.16 -7.71 -8.76
N GLY A 7 15.52 -7.56 -7.48
CA GLY A 7 16.91 -7.55 -7.02
C GLY A 7 17.68 -6.22 -7.15
N GLU A 8 17.02 -5.14 -7.58
CA GLU A 8 17.61 -3.82 -7.85
C GLU A 8 16.99 -2.70 -7.01
N SER A 9 16.62 -3.01 -5.75
CA SER A 9 15.88 -2.08 -4.88
C SER A 9 16.60 -0.75 -4.64
N VAL A 10 17.92 -0.75 -4.43
CA VAL A 10 18.70 0.50 -4.23
C VAL A 10 18.64 1.37 -5.49
N GLN A 11 18.92 0.77 -6.64
CA GLN A 11 18.95 1.49 -7.92
C GLN A 11 17.57 2.04 -8.27
N THR A 12 16.52 1.25 -8.01
CA THR A 12 15.12 1.68 -8.20
C THR A 12 14.78 2.87 -7.31
N LEU A 13 15.11 2.80 -6.01
CA LEU A 13 14.87 3.91 -5.08
C LEU A 13 15.63 5.16 -5.50
N ARG A 14 16.90 5.07 -5.86
CA ARG A 14 17.71 6.19 -6.32
C ARG A 14 17.16 6.82 -7.59
N LEU A 15 16.77 6.00 -8.57
CA LEU A 15 16.15 6.47 -9.82
C LEU A 15 14.85 7.22 -9.54
N VAL A 16 13.92 6.62 -8.81
CA VAL A 16 12.62 7.25 -8.52
C VAL A 16 12.80 8.50 -7.64
N HIS A 17 13.74 8.45 -6.68
CA HIS A 17 14.08 9.62 -5.87
C HIS A 17 14.67 10.76 -6.72
N SER A 18 15.51 10.46 -7.71
CA SER A 18 16.05 11.48 -8.61
C SER A 18 14.97 12.13 -9.50
N LEU A 19 13.87 11.42 -9.75
CA LEU A 19 12.72 11.90 -10.53
C LEU A 19 11.62 12.53 -9.69
N ARG A 20 11.80 12.70 -8.38
CA ARG A 20 10.76 13.11 -7.42
C ARG A 20 10.05 14.42 -7.75
N GLU A 21 10.71 15.33 -8.43
CA GLU A 21 10.12 16.62 -8.86
C GLU A 21 9.18 16.46 -10.08
N HIS A 22 9.26 15.32 -10.78
CA HIS A 22 8.52 15.05 -12.02
C HIS A 22 7.64 13.81 -11.93
N SER A 23 7.61 13.13 -10.79
CA SER A 23 6.85 11.89 -10.60
C SER A 23 6.18 11.86 -9.23
N VAL A 24 5.10 11.10 -9.15
CA VAL A 24 4.41 10.79 -7.90
C VAL A 24 4.52 9.29 -7.62
N THR A 25 4.87 8.95 -6.40
CA THR A 25 4.97 7.57 -5.93
C THR A 25 3.92 7.34 -4.85
N VAL A 26 3.22 6.20 -4.87
CA VAL A 26 2.38 5.75 -3.76
C VAL A 26 3.02 4.56 -3.07
N LEU A 27 2.90 4.50 -1.74
CA LEU A 27 3.47 3.43 -0.93
C LEU A 27 2.76 2.10 -1.16
N GLY A 28 3.54 1.06 -1.41
CA GLY A 28 3.08 -0.32 -1.44
C GLY A 28 3.41 -1.09 -0.14
N ASN A 29 2.95 -2.33 -0.07
CA ASN A 29 3.19 -3.16 1.11
C ASN A 29 4.67 -3.53 1.29
N HIS A 30 5.44 -3.66 0.21
CA HIS A 30 6.87 -3.93 0.29
C HIS A 30 7.65 -2.69 0.76
N ASP A 31 7.24 -1.50 0.35
CA ASP A 31 7.84 -0.24 0.79
C ASP A 31 7.63 -0.03 2.28
N LEU A 32 6.39 -0.22 2.76
CA LEU A 32 6.07 -0.17 4.19
C LEU A 32 6.82 -1.25 4.98
N SER A 33 7.00 -2.44 4.40
CA SER A 33 7.77 -3.51 5.03
C SER A 33 9.25 -3.13 5.19
N LEU A 34 9.86 -2.51 4.18
CA LEU A 34 11.23 -1.98 4.27
C LEU A 34 11.34 -0.95 5.40
N LEU A 35 10.42 0.02 5.46
CA LEU A 35 10.40 1.03 6.53
C LEU A 35 10.25 0.40 7.92
N ALA A 36 9.43 -0.66 8.06
CA ALA A 36 9.29 -1.38 9.32
C ALA A 36 10.56 -2.16 9.71
N ILE A 37 11.22 -2.77 8.74
CA ILE A 37 12.50 -3.48 8.96
C ILE A 37 13.60 -2.49 9.37
N ALA A 38 13.62 -1.31 8.77
CA ALA A 38 14.60 -0.26 9.10
C ALA A 38 14.51 0.22 10.56
N GLN A 39 13.38 -0.01 11.25
CA GLN A 39 13.18 0.29 12.69
C GLN A 39 13.66 -0.83 13.61
N ARG A 40 14.13 -1.96 13.08
CA ARG A 40 14.61 -3.11 13.87
C ARG A 40 16.10 -2.95 14.20
N THR A 41 16.59 -3.82 15.05
CA THR A 41 18.03 -3.91 15.37
C THR A 41 18.83 -4.27 14.12
N GLU A 42 20.10 -3.87 14.07
CA GLU A 42 21.01 -4.21 12.96
C GLU A 42 21.11 -5.73 12.76
N ALA A 43 21.15 -6.49 13.85
CA ALA A 43 21.18 -7.95 13.79
C ALA A 43 19.94 -8.55 13.10
N GLU A 44 18.78 -7.94 13.24
CA GLU A 44 17.55 -8.35 12.53
C GLU A 44 17.55 -7.87 11.08
N GLN A 45 18.06 -6.67 10.81
CA GLN A 45 18.23 -6.15 9.46
C GLN A 45 19.15 -7.01 8.60
N ARG A 46 20.20 -7.60 9.21
CA ARG A 46 21.13 -8.53 8.54
C ARG A 46 20.52 -9.91 8.20
N LYS A 47 19.31 -10.22 8.70
CA LYS A 47 18.61 -11.49 8.44
C LYS A 47 17.62 -11.43 7.27
N VAL A 48 17.36 -10.25 6.72
CA VAL A 48 16.45 -10.12 5.57
C VAL A 48 17.18 -10.50 4.27
N ASN A 49 16.45 -10.57 3.16
CA ASN A 49 17.06 -10.91 1.89
C ASN A 49 18.15 -9.88 1.47
N PRO A 50 19.16 -10.31 0.68
CA PRO A 50 20.30 -9.46 0.31
C PRO A 50 19.92 -8.17 -0.42
N ASP A 51 18.81 -8.16 -1.16
CA ASP A 51 18.34 -6.98 -1.87
C ASP A 51 17.91 -5.86 -0.92
N LEU A 52 17.14 -6.19 0.11
CA LEU A 52 16.77 -5.23 1.16
C LEU A 52 17.97 -4.84 2.04
N GLN A 53 18.90 -5.77 2.29
CA GLN A 53 20.12 -5.42 3.02
C GLN A 53 20.92 -4.33 2.28
N ARG A 54 21.02 -4.40 0.96
CA ARG A 54 21.70 -3.34 0.18
C ARG A 54 21.09 -1.96 0.41
N VAL A 55 19.77 -1.87 0.56
CA VAL A 55 19.10 -0.59 0.90
C VAL A 55 19.41 -0.18 2.35
N LEU A 56 19.26 -1.12 3.30
CA LEU A 56 19.40 -0.85 4.73
C LEU A 56 20.82 -0.45 5.15
N PHE A 57 21.83 -0.81 4.36
CA PHE A 57 23.24 -0.51 4.60
C PHE A 57 23.87 0.38 3.52
N ALA A 58 23.05 1.02 2.67
CA ALA A 58 23.52 1.99 1.69
C ALA A 58 23.98 3.29 2.38
N GLU A 59 24.98 3.98 1.81
CA GLU A 59 25.49 5.25 2.32
C GLU A 59 24.41 6.33 2.37
N ASP A 60 23.51 6.36 1.40
CA ASP A 60 22.38 7.27 1.25
C ASP A 60 21.06 6.74 1.85
N ARG A 61 21.15 5.70 2.69
CA ARG A 61 20.00 5.05 3.33
C ARG A 61 19.01 6.03 3.96
N ASP A 62 19.52 6.94 4.78
CA ASP A 62 18.64 7.83 5.56
C ASP A 62 17.89 8.81 4.67
N GLU A 63 18.51 9.26 3.58
CA GLU A 63 17.88 10.10 2.57
C GLU A 63 16.77 9.32 1.85
N LEU A 64 17.08 8.11 1.35
CA LEU A 64 16.13 7.26 0.61
C LEU A 64 14.95 6.83 1.47
N LEU A 65 15.20 6.33 2.68
CA LEU A 65 14.14 5.92 3.60
C LEU A 65 13.32 7.10 4.10
N GLY A 66 13.96 8.24 4.39
CA GLY A 66 13.28 9.46 4.79
C GLY A 66 12.38 10.02 3.68
N TRP A 67 12.80 9.93 2.43
CA TRP A 67 11.96 10.27 1.28
C TRP A 67 10.80 9.29 1.12
N LEU A 68 11.08 7.98 1.14
CA LEU A 68 10.06 6.93 0.98
C LEU A 68 8.97 7.04 2.04
N GLN A 69 9.35 7.28 3.30
CA GLN A 69 8.43 7.43 4.43
C GLN A 69 7.42 8.58 4.28
N ARG A 70 7.74 9.57 3.46
CA ARG A 70 6.88 10.73 3.17
C ARG A 70 6.00 10.56 1.95
N GLN A 71 6.10 9.43 1.23
CA GLN A 71 5.27 9.20 0.07
C GLN A 71 3.81 8.90 0.47
N PRO A 72 2.82 9.33 -0.32
CA PRO A 72 1.41 9.11 -0.03
C PRO A 72 1.00 7.64 -0.20
N LEU A 73 -0.10 7.25 0.44
CA LEU A 73 -0.81 5.98 0.19
C LEU A 73 -1.78 6.09 -0.99
N VAL A 74 -2.30 7.29 -1.23
CA VAL A 74 -3.25 7.60 -2.31
C VAL A 74 -2.89 8.95 -2.90
N TYR A 75 -2.92 9.04 -4.22
CA TYR A 75 -2.76 10.29 -4.95
C TYR A 75 -3.95 10.49 -5.90
N THR A 76 -4.53 11.68 -5.90
CA THR A 76 -5.62 12.05 -6.82
C THR A 76 -5.16 13.17 -7.72
N ASP A 77 -5.06 12.88 -9.01
CA ASP A 77 -4.89 13.90 -10.03
C ASP A 77 -6.25 14.46 -10.44
N ARG A 78 -6.55 15.66 -9.96
CA ARG A 78 -7.84 16.31 -10.20
C ARG A 78 -7.99 16.84 -11.63
N GLN A 79 -6.90 17.10 -12.32
CA GLN A 79 -6.93 17.60 -13.71
C GLN A 79 -7.23 16.45 -14.68
N LEU A 80 -6.58 15.30 -14.49
CA LEU A 80 -6.79 14.11 -15.30
C LEU A 80 -7.98 13.28 -14.82
N GLY A 81 -8.48 13.50 -13.62
CA GLY A 81 -9.58 12.74 -13.01
C GLY A 81 -9.17 11.30 -12.64
N TRP A 82 -7.90 11.07 -12.28
CA TRP A 82 -7.37 9.77 -11.90
C TRP A 82 -7.03 9.72 -10.41
N LEU A 83 -7.24 8.55 -9.84
CA LEU A 83 -6.74 8.19 -8.51
C LEU A 83 -5.70 7.07 -8.65
N MET A 84 -4.54 7.25 -8.02
CA MET A 84 -3.49 6.24 -7.94
C MET A 84 -3.42 5.67 -6.53
N VAL A 85 -3.38 4.35 -6.42
CA VAL A 85 -3.25 3.59 -5.17
C VAL A 85 -2.47 2.31 -5.43
N HIS A 86 -1.75 1.78 -4.43
CA HIS A 86 -0.95 0.58 -4.68
C HIS A 86 -1.80 -0.66 -4.98
N ALA A 87 -2.83 -0.98 -4.15
CA ALA A 87 -3.63 -2.20 -4.31
C ALA A 87 -5.09 -1.93 -4.64
N GLY A 88 -5.82 -1.16 -3.85
CA GLY A 88 -7.22 -0.92 -4.11
C GLY A 88 -7.92 -0.04 -3.07
N LEU A 89 -9.24 0.05 -3.19
CA LEU A 89 -10.12 0.83 -2.31
C LEU A 89 -11.21 -0.07 -1.70
N ALA A 90 -11.58 0.20 -0.45
CA ALA A 90 -12.74 -0.47 0.13
C ALA A 90 -14.02 -0.08 -0.66
N PRO A 91 -14.93 -1.04 -0.93
CA PRO A 91 -16.07 -0.82 -1.84
C PRO A 91 -17.00 0.33 -1.42
N LYS A 92 -17.00 0.67 -0.14
CA LYS A 92 -17.86 1.75 0.42
C LYS A 92 -17.12 3.06 0.66
N TRP A 93 -15.85 3.16 0.27
CA TRP A 93 -15.11 4.41 0.37
C TRP A 93 -15.35 5.28 -0.88
N THR A 94 -15.69 6.52 -0.65
CA THR A 94 -15.60 7.57 -1.66
C THR A 94 -14.15 8.04 -1.79
N THR A 95 -13.80 8.70 -2.87
CA THR A 95 -12.48 9.33 -3.05
C THR A 95 -12.11 10.20 -1.84
N ARG A 96 -13.06 11.02 -1.37
CA ARG A 96 -12.86 11.87 -0.19
C ARG A 96 -12.56 11.07 1.07
N ALA A 97 -13.29 9.97 1.29
CA ALA A 97 -13.05 9.10 2.45
C ALA A 97 -11.69 8.41 2.35
N ALA A 98 -11.33 7.90 1.17
CA ALA A 98 -10.01 7.28 0.92
C ALA A 98 -8.88 8.28 1.19
N GLU A 99 -8.95 9.49 0.65
CA GLU A 99 -7.96 10.55 0.91
C GLU A 99 -7.86 10.90 2.41
N GLN A 100 -8.99 10.92 3.12
CA GLN A 100 -9.00 11.20 4.56
C GLN A 100 -8.31 10.08 5.34
N HIS A 101 -8.61 8.81 5.03
CA HIS A 101 -7.98 7.65 5.67
C HIS A 101 -6.49 7.56 5.35
N ALA A 102 -6.09 7.86 4.12
CA ALA A 102 -4.69 7.93 3.74
C ALA A 102 -3.95 8.97 4.60
N ARG A 103 -4.47 10.20 4.68
CA ARG A 103 -3.88 11.27 5.49
C ARG A 103 -3.79 10.95 7.00
N GLU A 104 -4.70 10.14 7.54
CA GLU A 104 -4.63 9.69 8.94
C GLU A 104 -3.36 8.85 9.19
N VAL A 105 -3.06 7.93 8.29
CA VAL A 105 -1.87 7.04 8.37
C VAL A 105 -0.60 7.79 8.00
N GLU A 106 -0.61 8.55 6.91
CA GLU A 106 0.53 9.33 6.40
C GLU A 106 1.06 10.31 7.45
N ARG A 107 0.17 11.03 8.16
CA ARG A 107 0.59 11.92 9.26
C ARG A 107 1.30 11.19 10.39
N LYS A 108 0.86 9.97 10.71
CA LYS A 108 1.53 9.15 11.73
C LYS A 108 2.88 8.65 11.21
N LEU A 109 2.91 8.23 9.95
CA LEU A 109 4.12 7.73 9.30
C LEU A 109 5.19 8.82 9.21
N ALA A 110 4.81 10.06 8.88
CA ALA A 110 5.72 11.21 8.80
C ALA A 110 6.12 11.79 10.16
N GLY A 111 5.43 11.44 11.24
CA GLY A 111 5.63 12.01 12.58
C GLY A 111 6.19 11.02 13.61
N SER A 112 6.13 11.41 14.88
CA SER A 112 6.59 10.59 16.02
C SER A 112 5.83 9.27 16.20
N GLY A 113 4.68 9.11 15.53
CA GLY A 113 3.88 7.87 15.51
C GLY A 113 4.43 6.76 14.62
N ALA A 114 5.42 7.04 13.77
CA ALA A 114 5.91 6.12 12.74
C ALA A 114 6.34 4.77 13.31
N GLN A 115 7.16 4.76 14.36
CA GLN A 115 7.64 3.53 14.97
C GLN A 115 6.50 2.65 15.49
N LYS A 116 5.52 3.25 16.17
CA LYS A 116 4.36 2.53 16.69
C LYS A 116 3.50 1.98 15.54
N LEU A 117 3.27 2.79 14.50
CA LEU A 117 2.52 2.39 13.32
C LEU A 117 3.19 1.19 12.63
N LEU A 118 4.46 1.31 12.27
CA LEU A 118 5.22 0.29 11.53
C LEU A 118 5.37 -1.03 12.30
N ARG A 119 5.48 -0.98 13.64
CA ARG A 119 5.51 -2.19 14.46
C ARG A 119 4.18 -2.93 14.51
N ASN A 120 3.05 -2.22 14.38
CA ASN A 120 1.71 -2.77 14.57
C ASN A 120 0.89 -2.88 13.27
N MET A 121 1.46 -2.54 12.12
CA MET A 121 0.75 -2.57 10.84
C MET A 121 0.47 -3.97 10.31
N TYR A 122 1.23 -4.97 10.76
CA TYR A 122 1.08 -6.35 10.31
C TYR A 122 -0.16 -7.04 10.90
N GLY A 123 -0.69 -7.98 10.14
CA GLY A 123 -1.84 -8.80 10.52
C GLY A 123 -3.04 -8.58 9.60
N ASP A 124 -3.93 -9.56 9.57
CA ASP A 124 -5.08 -9.62 8.66
C ASP A 124 -6.38 -9.14 9.32
N HIS A 125 -6.32 -8.89 10.60
CA HIS A 125 -7.45 -8.46 11.42
C HIS A 125 -7.18 -7.16 12.18
N PRO A 126 -8.24 -6.41 12.50
CA PRO A 126 -9.65 -6.60 12.11
C PRO A 126 -9.93 -6.18 10.64
N ALA A 127 -11.06 -6.63 10.09
CA ALA A 127 -11.58 -6.05 8.85
C ALA A 127 -11.98 -4.58 9.08
N TRP A 128 -11.91 -3.76 8.03
CA TRP A 128 -12.28 -2.36 8.11
C TRP A 128 -13.69 -2.15 8.67
N SER A 129 -13.80 -1.22 9.59
CA SER A 129 -15.05 -0.67 10.12
C SER A 129 -14.83 0.80 10.51
N PRO A 130 -15.82 1.67 10.32
CA PRO A 130 -15.71 3.07 10.76
C PRO A 130 -15.59 3.24 12.28
N ARG A 131 -15.91 2.20 13.06
CA ARG A 131 -15.80 2.19 14.53
C ARG A 131 -14.39 1.86 15.03
N LEU A 132 -13.48 1.43 14.16
CA LEU A 132 -12.12 1.13 14.54
C LEU A 132 -11.37 2.38 14.98
N ALA A 133 -10.50 2.20 15.98
CA ALA A 133 -9.62 3.25 16.50
C ALA A 133 -8.20 2.71 16.69
N GLY A 134 -7.24 3.61 16.89
CA GLY A 134 -5.85 3.26 17.20
C GLY A 134 -5.19 2.40 16.14
N THR A 135 -4.38 1.44 16.58
CA THR A 135 -3.57 0.57 15.70
C THR A 135 -4.40 -0.35 14.82
N ASP A 136 -5.58 -0.77 15.27
CA ASP A 136 -6.47 -1.63 14.47
C ASP A 136 -7.06 -0.86 13.29
N ARG A 137 -7.40 0.42 13.50
CA ARG A 137 -7.84 1.31 12.42
C ARG A 137 -6.73 1.52 11.41
N ASP A 138 -5.52 1.83 11.86
CA ASP A 138 -4.37 2.06 11.00
C ASP A 138 -4.05 0.82 10.15
N ARG A 139 -4.01 -0.36 10.78
CA ARG A 139 -3.79 -1.64 10.10
C ARG A 139 -4.85 -1.92 9.04
N ALA A 140 -6.12 -1.72 9.37
CA ALA A 140 -7.22 -1.95 8.43
C ALA A 140 -7.13 -1.01 7.22
N ILE A 141 -6.78 0.26 7.42
CA ILE A 141 -6.56 1.25 6.34
C ILE A 141 -5.38 0.82 5.46
N ILE A 142 -4.23 0.50 6.06
CA ILE A 142 -3.04 0.04 5.33
C ILE A 142 -3.35 -1.20 4.50
N ASN A 143 -4.03 -2.19 5.08
CA ASN A 143 -4.42 -3.41 4.39
C ASN A 143 -5.29 -3.13 3.15
N VAL A 144 -6.22 -2.21 3.23
CA VAL A 144 -7.04 -1.81 2.08
C VAL A 144 -6.16 -1.24 0.98
N PHE A 145 -5.35 -0.22 1.28
CA PHE A 145 -4.56 0.47 0.26
C PHE A 145 -3.43 -0.37 -0.34
N THR A 146 -2.91 -1.34 0.44
CA THR A 146 -1.66 -2.01 0.04
C THR A 146 -1.76 -3.51 -0.18
N ARG A 147 -2.89 -4.14 0.19
CA ARG A 147 -3.03 -5.61 0.13
C ARG A 147 -4.35 -6.10 -0.47
N MET A 148 -5.26 -5.21 -0.85
CA MET A 148 -6.57 -5.54 -1.40
C MET A 148 -6.44 -6.25 -2.76
N ARG A 149 -7.14 -7.36 -2.92
CA ARG A 149 -7.39 -8.07 -4.19
C ARG A 149 -8.86 -8.43 -4.26
N TYR A 150 -9.23 -9.45 -3.53
CA TYR A 150 -10.62 -9.89 -3.39
C TYR A 150 -11.19 -9.47 -2.06
N CYS A 151 -12.48 -9.20 -2.05
CA CYS A 151 -13.22 -8.97 -0.81
C CYS A 151 -14.68 -9.42 -0.92
N SER A 152 -15.31 -9.58 0.24
CA SER A 152 -16.76 -9.78 0.32
C SER A 152 -17.51 -8.50 -0.08
N PRO A 153 -18.83 -8.55 -0.34
CA PRO A 153 -19.66 -7.38 -0.60
C PRO A 153 -19.61 -6.31 0.51
N ARG A 154 -19.27 -6.71 1.74
CA ARG A 154 -19.09 -5.82 2.88
C ARG A 154 -17.69 -5.26 3.01
N GLY A 155 -16.77 -5.59 2.08
CA GLY A 155 -15.40 -5.09 2.07
C GLY A 155 -14.41 -5.85 2.98
N ARG A 156 -14.76 -7.03 3.49
CA ARG A 156 -13.81 -7.90 4.20
C ARG A 156 -12.82 -8.47 3.18
N ILE A 157 -11.54 -8.16 3.33
CA ILE A 157 -10.47 -8.64 2.45
C ILE A 157 -10.27 -10.14 2.63
N ALA A 158 -10.13 -10.87 1.51
CA ALA A 158 -9.75 -12.27 1.46
C ALA A 158 -8.25 -12.39 1.15
N PHE A 159 -7.41 -12.35 2.16
CA PHE A 159 -5.94 -12.27 2.03
C PHE A 159 -5.31 -13.52 1.39
N GLU A 160 -5.98 -14.67 1.51
CA GLU A 160 -5.49 -15.92 0.94
C GLU A 160 -5.77 -16.03 -0.57
N GLU A 161 -6.74 -15.27 -1.08
CA GLU A 161 -7.08 -15.27 -2.49
C GLU A 161 -6.08 -14.38 -3.28
N LYS A 162 -5.24 -15.02 -4.08
CA LYS A 162 -4.15 -14.37 -4.84
C LYS A 162 -4.15 -14.73 -6.32
N GLY A 163 -5.03 -15.63 -6.73
CA GLY A 163 -5.16 -16.07 -8.12
C GLY A 163 -5.76 -15.00 -9.05
N PRO A 164 -5.83 -15.26 -10.36
CA PRO A 164 -6.50 -14.37 -11.31
C PRO A 164 -8.02 -14.34 -11.08
N PRO A 165 -8.73 -13.29 -11.57
CA PRO A 165 -10.19 -13.25 -11.52
C PRO A 165 -10.84 -14.52 -12.09
N GLY A 166 -11.88 -15.00 -11.38
CA GLY A 166 -12.57 -16.24 -11.72
C GLY A 166 -12.09 -17.46 -10.91
N THR A 167 -11.00 -17.36 -10.15
CA THR A 167 -10.49 -18.47 -9.32
C THR A 167 -10.86 -18.37 -7.83
N GLN A 168 -11.44 -17.25 -7.42
CA GLN A 168 -11.77 -16.97 -6.02
C GLN A 168 -12.96 -17.83 -5.53
N ALA A 169 -13.02 -17.99 -4.22
CA ALA A 169 -14.15 -18.68 -3.56
C ALA A 169 -15.49 -17.95 -3.82
N PRO A 170 -16.62 -18.69 -3.84
CA PRO A 170 -17.95 -18.11 -4.04
C PRO A 170 -18.26 -16.99 -3.02
N GLY A 171 -18.86 -15.91 -3.49
CA GLY A 171 -19.20 -14.73 -2.67
C GLY A 171 -18.06 -13.73 -2.47
N LEU A 172 -16.90 -13.97 -3.06
CA LEU A 172 -15.80 -13.03 -3.15
C LEU A 172 -15.74 -12.40 -4.55
N TYR A 173 -15.33 -11.14 -4.59
CA TYR A 173 -15.26 -10.35 -5.82
C TYR A 173 -13.91 -9.66 -5.91
N PRO A 174 -13.33 -9.46 -7.10
CA PRO A 174 -12.34 -8.43 -7.30
C PRO A 174 -12.84 -7.12 -6.68
N TRP A 175 -12.01 -6.42 -5.95
CA TRP A 175 -12.45 -5.23 -5.18
C TRP A 175 -13.16 -4.19 -6.06
N PHE A 176 -12.79 -4.09 -7.32
CA PHE A 176 -13.36 -3.15 -8.29
C PHE A 176 -14.69 -3.63 -8.90
N GLU A 177 -15.04 -4.92 -8.77
CA GLU A 177 -16.29 -5.52 -9.27
C GLU A 177 -17.34 -5.74 -8.18
N VAL A 178 -17.06 -5.36 -6.94
CA VAL A 178 -18.00 -5.60 -5.82
C VAL A 178 -19.36 -4.97 -6.10
N PRO A 179 -20.46 -5.75 -6.01
CA PRO A 179 -21.81 -5.21 -6.18
C PRO A 179 -22.11 -4.08 -5.21
N GLY A 180 -22.61 -2.96 -5.73
CA GLY A 180 -22.91 -1.75 -4.93
C GLY A 180 -21.68 -1.02 -4.41
N ARG A 181 -20.51 -1.18 -5.07
CA ARG A 181 -19.36 -0.29 -4.91
C ARG A 181 -19.78 1.15 -5.22
N VAL A 182 -19.35 2.09 -4.37
CA VAL A 182 -19.55 3.52 -4.62
C VAL A 182 -18.53 4.05 -5.64
N GLU A 183 -18.85 5.17 -6.30
CA GLU A 183 -17.98 5.82 -7.29
C GLU A 183 -17.41 4.85 -8.35
N ARG A 184 -18.31 4.14 -9.06
CA ARG A 184 -17.94 3.17 -10.08
C ARG A 184 -17.17 3.76 -11.24
N ASP A 185 -17.48 5.01 -11.59
CA ASP A 185 -16.88 5.72 -12.73
C ASP A 185 -15.51 6.34 -12.41
N LEU A 186 -15.02 6.14 -11.18
CA LEU A 186 -13.72 6.65 -10.77
C LEU A 186 -12.61 5.90 -11.53
N LYS A 187 -11.78 6.64 -12.25
CA LYS A 187 -10.59 6.11 -12.92
C LYS A 187 -9.49 5.84 -11.91
N ILE A 188 -9.07 4.58 -11.81
CA ILE A 188 -8.08 4.16 -10.81
C ILE A 188 -6.89 3.48 -11.49
N VAL A 189 -5.69 3.91 -11.14
CA VAL A 189 -4.45 3.21 -11.46
C VAL A 189 -4.00 2.46 -10.21
N CYS A 190 -3.84 1.15 -10.32
CA CYS A 190 -3.34 0.32 -9.23
C CYS A 190 -2.43 -0.81 -9.75
N GLY A 191 -1.66 -1.40 -8.83
CA GLY A 191 -0.75 -2.52 -9.07
C GLY A 191 -1.02 -3.69 -8.12
N HIS A 192 0.02 -4.14 -7.38
CA HIS A 192 -0.01 -5.16 -6.35
C HIS A 192 -0.42 -6.57 -6.81
N TRP A 193 -1.42 -6.69 -7.65
CA TRP A 193 -2.06 -7.96 -8.06
C TRP A 193 -1.43 -8.50 -9.34
N SER A 194 -0.25 -9.11 -9.22
CA SER A 194 0.54 -9.56 -10.37
C SER A 194 -0.19 -10.61 -11.24
N THR A 195 -1.04 -11.46 -10.64
CA THR A 195 -1.82 -12.47 -11.39
C THR A 195 -3.02 -11.88 -12.15
N LEU A 196 -3.36 -10.61 -11.94
CA LEU A 196 -4.37 -9.90 -12.74
C LEU A 196 -3.86 -9.60 -14.16
N GLY A 197 -2.54 -9.45 -14.33
CA GLY A 197 -1.96 -8.98 -15.60
C GLY A 197 -2.31 -7.52 -15.88
N LEU A 198 -2.27 -7.14 -17.16
CA LEU A 198 -2.79 -5.84 -17.60
C LEU A 198 -4.32 -5.93 -17.68
N PHE A 199 -4.99 -5.16 -16.85
CA PHE A 199 -6.45 -5.05 -16.83
C PHE A 199 -6.86 -3.60 -17.07
N ILE A 200 -7.74 -3.40 -18.06
CA ILE A 200 -8.38 -2.11 -18.35
C ILE A 200 -9.88 -2.37 -18.21
N GLY A 201 -10.43 -1.94 -17.07
CA GLY A 201 -11.86 -2.00 -16.79
C GLY A 201 -12.61 -0.80 -17.38
N LEU A 202 -13.88 -1.01 -17.70
CA LEU A 202 -14.83 0.03 -18.08
C LEU A 202 -15.64 0.48 -16.88
#